data_90805a1d3aad50724f9030c70d48b80b
#
_entry.id   90805a1d3aad50724f9030c70d48b80b
#
_cell.length_a   1.000
_cell.length_b   1.000
_cell.length_c   1.000
_cell.angle_alpha   90.00
_cell.angle_beta   90.00
_cell.angle_gamma   90.00
#
_symmetry.space_group_name_H-M   'P 1'
#
loop_
_entity.id
_entity.type
_entity.pdbx_description
1 polymer ?
#
loop_
_entity_poly.entity_id
_entity_poly.type
_entity_poly.pdbx_seq_one_letter_code
_entity_poly.pdbx_strand_id
1 'polypeptide(L)'
;RNRIFNDDGLEVLYGYDALNRISNIHYGNGVETAYTYDGNGNHTAKTGTQATLGDIISGSNALDLSYAYDVRGQLLEERRNGASVCCAYDKAGNRIRKTDAXGEVRYLYNEKNQLVEEESPADRKQFSYDRQGGIIEEKNAAGIRLFSYNSRRQQTRVETETGNVQENRYDAEGLRFE
;
A
#
# COMPACT_ATOMS: atom_id res chain seq x y z
N ARG A 1 -8.67 23.54 19.92
CA ARG A 1 -9.54 23.09 18.80
C ARG A 1 -9.51 24.13 17.69
N ASN A 2 -9.19 23.71 16.48
CA ASN A 2 -9.29 24.57 15.28
C ASN A 2 -10.63 24.28 14.59
N ARG A 3 -11.28 25.34 14.19
CA ARG A 3 -12.60 25.30 13.55
C ARG A 3 -12.46 25.77 12.10
N ILE A 4 -12.92 24.96 11.18
CA ILE A 4 -12.88 25.29 9.74
C ILE A 4 -14.28 25.04 9.17
N PHE A 5 -14.71 25.90 8.26
CA PHE A 5 -15.94 25.69 7.48
C PHE A 5 -15.50 25.34 6.06
N ASN A 6 -16.09 24.31 5.47
CA ASN A 6 -15.90 24.01 4.06
C ASN A 6 -16.79 24.92 3.20
N ASP A 7 -16.66 24.82 1.89
CA ASP A 7 -17.39 25.67 0.94
C ASP A 7 -18.91 25.52 1.04
N ASP A 8 -19.38 24.38 1.55
CA ASP A 8 -20.81 24.12 1.80
C ASP A 8 -21.28 24.64 3.18
N GLY A 9 -20.39 25.30 3.93
CA GLY A 9 -20.67 25.79 5.27
C GLY A 9 -20.68 24.73 6.36
N LEU A 10 -20.29 23.51 6.06
CA LEU A 10 -20.23 22.43 7.05
C LEU A 10 -19.05 22.66 7.99
N GLU A 11 -19.31 22.69 9.28
CA GLU A 11 -18.29 22.87 10.31
C GLU A 11 -17.42 21.61 10.45
N VAL A 12 -16.10 21.79 10.54
CA VAL A 12 -15.15 20.74 10.88
C VAL A 12 -14.32 21.20 12.08
N LEU A 13 -14.32 20.40 13.15
CA LEU A 13 -13.60 20.67 14.39
C LEU A 13 -12.46 19.67 14.55
N TYR A 14 -11.25 20.17 14.75
CA TYR A 14 -10.06 19.36 15.00
C TYR A 14 -9.67 19.40 16.46
N GLY A 15 -9.50 18.23 17.07
CA GLY A 15 -8.92 18.08 18.41
C GLY A 15 -7.48 17.59 18.30
N TYR A 16 -6.65 17.95 19.26
CA TYR A 16 -5.23 17.61 19.28
C TYR A 16 -4.84 17.00 20.62
N ASP A 17 -3.88 16.11 20.61
CA ASP A 17 -3.30 15.54 21.82
C ASP A 17 -2.24 16.51 22.42
N ALA A 18 -1.60 16.09 23.51
CA ALA A 18 -0.62 16.92 24.22
C ALA A 18 0.66 17.17 23.40
N LEU A 19 0.91 16.37 22.34
CA LEU A 19 2.03 16.54 21.43
C LEU A 19 1.62 17.25 20.14
N ASN A 20 0.43 17.87 20.13
CA ASN A 20 -0.10 18.65 18.99
C ASN A 20 -0.36 17.80 17.73
N ARG A 21 -0.66 16.50 17.91
CA ARG A 21 -1.08 15.59 16.82
C ARG A 21 -2.61 15.53 16.82
N ILE A 22 -3.23 15.37 15.64
CA ILE A 22 -4.70 15.29 15.55
C ILE A 22 -5.20 14.06 16.33
N SER A 23 -6.00 14.27 17.36
CA SER A 23 -6.60 13.18 18.15
C SER A 23 -8.03 12.88 17.74
N ASN A 24 -8.75 13.87 17.21
CA ASN A 24 -10.09 13.63 16.66
C ASN A 24 -10.46 14.69 15.63
N ILE A 25 -11.41 14.32 14.78
CA ILE A 25 -12.05 15.23 13.81
C ILE A 25 -13.56 15.02 13.95
N HIS A 26 -14.29 16.10 14.17
CA HIS A 26 -15.76 16.10 14.16
C HIS A 26 -16.24 16.86 12.94
N TYR A 27 -17.13 16.26 12.20
CA TYR A 27 -17.78 16.88 11.04
C TYR A 27 -19.21 17.30 11.45
N GLY A 28 -19.67 18.42 10.95
CA GLY A 28 -20.98 18.98 11.28
C GLY A 28 -22.17 18.09 10.93
N ASN A 29 -21.97 17.07 10.13
CA ASN A 29 -22.98 16.06 9.80
C ASN A 29 -23.05 14.90 10.81
N GLY A 30 -22.33 15.01 11.95
CA GLY A 30 -22.32 13.98 13.00
C GLY A 30 -21.25 12.88 12.82
N VAL A 31 -20.49 12.92 11.75
CA VAL A 31 -19.37 11.98 11.54
C VAL A 31 -18.21 12.37 12.45
N GLU A 32 -17.60 11.40 13.10
CA GLU A 32 -16.46 11.62 13.97
C GLU A 32 -15.37 10.58 13.66
N THR A 33 -14.12 11.02 13.72
CA THR A 33 -12.96 10.12 13.60
C THR A 33 -12.00 10.42 14.77
N ALA A 34 -11.52 9.36 15.44
CA ALA A 34 -10.52 9.46 16.50
C ALA A 34 -9.24 8.71 16.11
N TYR A 35 -8.11 9.24 16.54
CA TYR A 35 -6.78 8.71 16.25
C TYR A 35 -5.99 8.52 17.53
N THR A 36 -5.22 7.43 17.60
CA THR A 36 -4.24 7.23 18.67
C THR A 36 -2.85 6.97 18.06
N TYR A 37 -1.82 7.18 18.86
CA TYR A 37 -0.43 7.14 18.41
C TYR A 37 0.45 6.44 19.44
N ASP A 38 1.52 5.82 18.96
CA ASP A 38 2.59 5.32 19.84
C ASP A 38 3.56 6.47 20.21
N GLY A 39 4.59 6.13 20.99
CA GLY A 39 5.62 7.09 21.39
C GLY A 39 6.48 7.61 20.26
N ASN A 40 6.55 6.90 19.14
CA ASN A 40 7.31 7.28 17.95
C ASN A 40 6.49 8.12 16.96
N GLY A 41 5.18 8.28 17.22
CA GLY A 41 4.27 9.05 16.36
C GLY A 41 3.55 8.23 15.30
N ASN A 42 3.70 6.91 15.28
CA ASN A 42 2.96 6.06 14.35
C ASN A 42 1.49 5.96 14.81
N HIS A 43 0.55 5.97 13.89
CA HIS A 43 -0.87 5.73 14.20
C HIS A 43 -1.05 4.31 14.75
N THR A 44 -1.62 4.16 15.93
CA THR A 44 -1.95 2.85 16.51
C THR A 44 -3.42 2.49 16.37
N ALA A 45 -4.29 3.49 16.23
CA ALA A 45 -5.70 3.22 15.91
C ALA A 45 -6.35 4.40 15.20
N LYS A 46 -7.36 4.08 14.41
CA LYS A 46 -8.30 5.02 13.83
C LYS A 46 -9.70 4.42 13.99
N THR A 47 -10.57 5.10 14.73
CA THR A 47 -11.94 4.64 14.98
C THR A 47 -12.92 5.76 14.63
N GLY A 48 -14.16 5.39 14.36
CA GLY A 48 -15.19 6.39 14.10
C GLY A 48 -16.28 5.88 13.16
N THR A 49 -16.96 6.83 12.53
CA THR A 49 -17.94 6.55 11.50
C THR A 49 -17.37 7.00 10.15
N GLN A 50 -17.44 6.13 9.15
CA GLN A 50 -17.05 6.47 7.79
C GLN A 50 -18.33 6.73 6.98
N ALA A 51 -18.57 7.99 6.64
CA ALA A 51 -19.67 8.34 5.74
C ALA A 51 -19.16 8.34 4.30
N THR A 52 -19.54 7.34 3.53
CA THR A 52 -19.46 7.41 2.06
C THR A 52 -20.83 7.79 1.51
N LEU A 53 -20.90 8.21 0.26
CA LEU A 53 -22.16 8.57 -0.37
C LEU A 53 -23.19 7.40 -0.31
N GLY A 54 -22.70 6.14 -0.33
CA GLY A 54 -23.51 4.95 -0.15
C GLY A 54 -23.99 4.74 1.30
N ASP A 55 -23.23 5.23 2.29
CA ASP A 55 -23.52 5.06 3.70
C ASP A 55 -24.63 6.02 4.20
N ILE A 56 -24.82 7.13 3.49
CA ILE A 56 -25.94 8.06 3.74
C ILE A 56 -27.29 7.35 3.44
N ILE A 57 -27.25 6.35 2.55
CA ILE A 57 -28.45 5.58 2.16
C ILE A 57 -28.64 4.33 3.04
N SER A 58 -27.57 3.73 3.57
CA SER A 58 -27.61 2.43 4.25
C SER A 58 -27.23 2.44 5.75
N GLY A 59 -26.92 3.60 6.31
CA GLY A 59 -26.49 3.74 7.72
C GLY A 59 -24.97 3.75 7.87
N SER A 60 -24.50 4.36 8.96
CA SER A 60 -23.08 4.56 9.19
C SER A 60 -22.36 3.24 9.41
N ASN A 61 -21.32 2.99 8.62
CA ASN A 61 -20.39 1.90 8.88
C ASN A 61 -19.35 2.33 9.92
N ALA A 62 -19.31 1.64 11.04
CA ALA A 62 -18.27 1.86 12.03
C ALA A 62 -16.91 1.52 11.41
N LEU A 63 -15.95 2.40 11.55
CA LEU A 63 -14.58 2.19 11.15
C LEU A 63 -13.75 1.87 12.40
N ASP A 64 -13.16 0.68 12.41
CA ASP A 64 -12.26 0.25 13.48
C ASP A 64 -10.97 -0.24 12.84
N LEU A 65 -9.93 0.59 12.92
CA LEU A 65 -8.60 0.29 12.42
C LEU A 65 -7.63 0.30 13.58
N SER A 66 -6.79 -0.72 13.68
CA SER A 66 -5.67 -0.71 14.61
C SER A 66 -4.41 -1.21 13.94
N TYR A 67 -3.26 -0.73 14.42
CA TYR A 67 -1.96 -0.99 13.84
C TYR A 67 -0.96 -1.32 14.94
N ALA A 68 -0.12 -2.32 14.71
CA ALA A 68 1.00 -2.64 15.59
C ALA A 68 2.31 -2.55 14.81
N TYR A 69 3.33 -1.98 15.44
CA TYR A 69 4.64 -1.76 14.82
C TYR A 69 5.75 -2.37 15.66
N ASP A 70 6.85 -2.72 15.01
CA ASP A 70 8.06 -3.12 15.73
C ASP A 70 8.84 -1.87 16.17
N VAL A 71 9.98 -2.09 16.84
CA VAL A 71 10.83 -1.00 17.35
C VAL A 71 11.47 -0.13 16.26
N ARG A 72 11.44 -0.59 15.00
CA ARG A 72 11.94 0.16 13.84
C ARG A 72 10.83 0.93 13.12
N GLY A 73 9.57 0.83 13.60
CA GLY A 73 8.42 1.45 12.95
C GLY A 73 7.86 0.64 11.77
N GLN A 74 8.24 -0.63 11.62
CA GLN A 74 7.72 -1.50 10.56
C GLN A 74 6.37 -2.08 10.99
N LEU A 75 5.37 -2.07 10.11
CA LEU A 75 4.00 -2.52 10.41
C LEU A 75 3.96 -4.04 10.58
N LEU A 76 3.69 -4.51 11.79
CA LEU A 76 3.54 -5.93 12.11
C LEU A 76 2.12 -6.43 11.88
N GLU A 77 1.13 -5.60 12.19
CA GLU A 77 -0.28 -5.98 12.04
C GLU A 77 -1.14 -4.75 11.72
N GLU A 78 -2.06 -4.92 10.80
CA GLU A 78 -3.18 -4.01 10.58
C GLU A 78 -4.46 -4.81 10.82
N ARG A 79 -5.37 -4.27 11.63
CA ARG A 79 -6.72 -4.80 11.77
C ARG A 79 -7.71 -3.78 11.22
N ARG A 80 -8.67 -4.27 10.46
CA ARG A 80 -9.75 -3.44 9.90
C ARG A 80 -11.07 -4.16 10.11
N ASN A 81 -11.91 -3.63 11.00
CA ASN A 81 -13.25 -4.17 11.28
C ASN A 81 -13.22 -5.69 11.55
N GLY A 82 -12.25 -6.14 12.35
CA GLY A 82 -12.08 -7.54 12.71
C GLY A 82 -11.22 -8.40 11.77
N ALA A 83 -10.99 -7.97 10.55
CA ALA A 83 -10.05 -8.66 9.65
C ALA A 83 -8.63 -8.20 9.94
N SER A 84 -7.65 -9.10 9.86
CA SER A 84 -6.25 -8.72 10.12
C SER A 84 -5.32 -9.09 8.97
N VAL A 85 -4.28 -8.27 8.82
CA VAL A 85 -3.14 -8.50 7.94
C VAL A 85 -1.88 -8.44 8.81
N CYS A 86 -1.09 -9.51 8.80
CA CYS A 86 0.15 -9.59 9.58
C CYS A 86 1.35 -9.59 8.64
N CYS A 87 2.43 -8.92 9.03
CA CYS A 87 3.66 -8.82 8.25
C CYS A 87 4.87 -9.24 9.09
N ALA A 88 5.90 -9.76 8.41
CA ALA A 88 7.19 -10.04 9.03
C ALA A 88 8.30 -9.56 8.10
N TYR A 89 9.43 -9.17 8.69
CA TYR A 89 10.54 -8.52 7.99
C TYR A 89 11.87 -9.20 8.31
N ASP A 90 12.81 -9.12 7.39
CA ASP A 90 14.18 -9.54 7.63
C ASP A 90 14.98 -8.41 8.33
N LYS A 91 16.26 -8.66 8.57
CA LYS A 91 17.15 -7.70 9.25
C LYS A 91 17.41 -6.45 8.40
N ALA A 92 17.28 -6.56 7.07
CA ALA A 92 17.46 -5.43 6.15
C ALA A 92 16.21 -4.56 6.01
N GLY A 93 15.06 -5.05 6.54
CA GLY A 93 13.79 -4.33 6.47
C GLY A 93 12.89 -4.77 5.31
N ASN A 94 13.28 -5.80 4.57
CA ASN A 94 12.43 -6.33 3.49
C ASN A 94 11.30 -7.16 4.11
N ARG A 95 10.07 -7.01 3.61
CA ARG A 95 8.94 -7.81 4.08
C ARG A 95 9.06 -9.23 3.53
N ILE A 96 9.30 -10.21 4.40
CA ILE A 96 9.49 -11.63 4.03
C ILE A 96 8.20 -12.44 4.10
N ARG A 97 7.17 -11.91 4.76
CA ARG A 97 5.88 -12.60 4.89
C ARG A 97 4.74 -11.60 5.07
N LYS A 98 3.61 -11.91 4.45
CA LYS A 98 2.33 -11.25 4.67
C LYS A 98 1.29 -12.36 4.85
N THR A 99 0.45 -12.27 5.88
CA THR A 99 -0.64 -13.23 6.13
C THR A 99 -1.93 -12.47 6.29
N ASP A 100 -2.96 -12.88 5.58
CA ASP A 100 -4.31 -12.34 5.69
C ASP A 100 -5.34 -13.45 5.44
N ALA A 101 -6.57 -13.09 5.28
CA ALA A 101 -7.64 -14.08 5.02
C ALA A 101 -7.42 -14.91 3.75
N UNK A 102 -6.56 -14.36 2.94
CA UNK A 102 -6.30 -14.96 1.89
C UNK A 102 -5.36 -15.87 1.94
N GLY A 103 -4.64 -15.92 2.84
CA GLY A 103 -3.58 -16.88 3.16
C GLY A 103 -2.23 -16.20 3.38
N GLU A 104 -1.18 -16.98 3.29
CA GLU A 104 0.18 -16.50 3.50
C GLU A 104 0.89 -16.27 2.16
N VAL A 105 1.52 -15.10 2.03
CA VAL A 105 2.42 -14.77 0.91
C VAL A 105 3.83 -14.65 1.47
N ARG A 106 4.78 -15.30 0.83
CA ARG A 106 6.20 -15.28 1.17
C ARG A 106 6.98 -14.53 0.10
N TYR A 107 8.01 -13.82 0.52
CA TYR A 107 8.86 -13.01 -0.34
C TYR A 107 10.32 -13.39 -0.12
N LEU A 108 11.07 -13.58 -1.17
CA LEU A 108 12.49 -13.89 -1.13
C LEU A 108 13.27 -12.80 -1.85
N TYR A 109 14.37 -12.37 -1.26
CA TYR A 109 15.19 -11.28 -1.80
C TYR A 109 16.63 -11.76 -2.04
N ASN A 110 17.29 -11.17 -3.01
CA ASN A 110 18.71 -11.41 -3.26
C ASN A 110 19.58 -10.49 -2.36
N GLU A 111 20.90 -10.59 -2.51
CA GLU A 111 21.87 -9.83 -1.73
C GLU A 111 21.79 -8.31 -1.96
N LYS A 112 21.11 -7.87 -3.03
CA LYS A 112 20.88 -6.45 -3.34
C LYS A 112 19.52 -5.96 -2.84
N ASN A 113 18.81 -6.74 -2.03
CA ASN A 113 17.46 -6.47 -1.55
C ASN A 113 16.43 -6.32 -2.68
N GLN A 114 16.63 -7.03 -3.80
CA GLN A 114 15.66 -7.10 -4.89
C GLN A 114 14.79 -8.34 -4.70
N LEU A 115 13.48 -8.22 -4.86
CA LEU A 115 12.52 -9.33 -4.74
C LEU A 115 12.75 -10.32 -5.86
N VAL A 116 13.20 -11.54 -5.56
CA VAL A 116 13.43 -12.59 -6.57
C VAL A 116 12.30 -13.61 -6.63
N GLU A 117 11.48 -13.69 -5.58
CA GLU A 117 10.36 -14.62 -5.57
C GLU A 117 9.22 -14.10 -4.67
N GLU A 118 7.99 -14.27 -5.15
CA GLU A 118 6.76 -14.07 -4.38
C GLU A 118 5.97 -15.37 -4.50
N GLU A 119 5.69 -16.01 -3.37
CA GLU A 119 4.91 -17.25 -3.32
C GLU A 119 3.63 -17.01 -2.53
N SER A 120 2.50 -17.31 -3.15
CA SER A 120 1.17 -17.21 -2.55
C SER A 120 0.42 -18.52 -2.73
N PRO A 121 -0.72 -18.73 -2.04
CA PRO A 121 -1.53 -19.93 -2.30
C PRO A 121 -2.04 -20.04 -3.75
N ALA A 122 -2.14 -18.93 -4.46
CA ALA A 122 -2.69 -18.89 -5.82
C ALA A 122 -1.60 -18.97 -6.89
N ASP A 123 -0.38 -18.49 -6.62
CA ASP A 123 0.64 -18.36 -7.67
C ASP A 123 2.04 -18.20 -7.04
N ARG A 124 3.04 -18.55 -7.84
CA ARG A 124 4.44 -18.31 -7.53
C ARG A 124 5.05 -17.50 -8.66
N LYS A 125 5.56 -16.31 -8.31
CA LYS A 125 6.21 -15.40 -9.26
C LYS A 125 7.70 -15.38 -9.00
N GLN A 126 8.48 -15.33 -10.06
CA GLN A 126 9.94 -15.20 -9.99
C GLN A 126 10.37 -14.02 -10.85
N PHE A 127 11.40 -13.31 -10.41
CA PHE A 127 11.88 -12.09 -11.06
C PHE A 127 13.38 -12.16 -11.29
N SER A 128 13.81 -11.72 -12.47
CA SER A 128 15.23 -11.57 -12.80
C SER A 128 15.51 -10.09 -13.14
N TYR A 129 16.71 -9.65 -12.86
CA TYR A 129 17.09 -8.23 -12.95
C TYR A 129 18.33 -8.02 -13.81
N ASP A 130 18.39 -6.90 -14.49
CA ASP A 130 19.62 -6.45 -15.14
C ASP A 130 20.60 -5.87 -14.09
N ARG A 131 21.78 -5.45 -14.55
CA ARG A 131 22.82 -4.91 -13.64
C ARG A 131 22.42 -3.60 -12.97
N GLN A 132 21.49 -2.85 -13.57
CA GLN A 132 21.00 -1.57 -13.04
C GLN A 132 19.74 -1.73 -12.17
N GLY A 133 19.24 -2.96 -11.98
CA GLY A 133 18.09 -3.25 -11.11
C GLY A 133 16.73 -3.19 -11.80
N GLY A 134 16.69 -3.12 -13.13
CA GLY A 134 15.42 -3.24 -13.87
C GLY A 134 15.00 -4.70 -13.99
N ILE A 135 13.71 -4.99 -13.82
CA ILE A 135 13.17 -6.35 -14.02
C ILE A 135 13.24 -6.69 -15.51
N ILE A 136 13.98 -7.74 -15.88
CA ILE A 136 14.08 -8.21 -17.27
C ILE A 136 13.23 -9.44 -17.52
N GLU A 137 12.83 -10.16 -16.49
CA GLU A 137 11.98 -11.34 -16.62
C GLU A 137 11.05 -11.45 -15.43
N GLU A 138 9.80 -11.78 -15.68
CA GLU A 138 8.84 -12.22 -14.68
C GLU A 138 8.28 -13.57 -15.14
N LYS A 139 8.32 -14.56 -14.27
CA LYS A 139 7.78 -15.90 -14.53
C LYS A 139 6.72 -16.23 -13.48
N ASN A 140 5.57 -16.73 -13.92
CA ASN A 140 4.49 -17.17 -13.03
C ASN A 140 3.71 -18.32 -13.68
N ALA A 141 2.59 -18.73 -13.10
CA ALA A 141 1.78 -19.84 -13.62
C ALA A 141 1.19 -19.56 -15.02
N ALA A 142 1.04 -18.29 -15.40
CA ALA A 142 0.52 -17.91 -16.74
C ALA A 142 1.62 -17.89 -17.82
N GLY A 143 2.90 -18.06 -17.45
CA GLY A 143 4.03 -18.08 -18.38
C GLY A 143 5.09 -17.05 -18.04
N ILE A 144 5.89 -16.70 -19.05
CA ILE A 144 7.04 -15.79 -18.91
C ILE A 144 6.74 -14.47 -19.62
N ARG A 145 7.12 -13.36 -18.97
CA ARG A 145 7.16 -12.03 -19.58
C ARG A 145 8.58 -11.51 -19.55
N LEU A 146 9.03 -10.96 -20.67
CA LEU A 146 10.35 -10.36 -20.83
C LEU A 146 10.21 -8.85 -21.02
N PHE A 147 11.08 -8.09 -20.39
CA PHE A 147 11.04 -6.62 -20.40
C PHE A 147 12.34 -6.04 -20.96
N SER A 148 12.22 -5.03 -21.80
CA SER A 148 13.38 -4.31 -22.35
C SER A 148 13.26 -2.83 -22.04
N TYR A 149 14.41 -2.17 -21.92
CA TYR A 149 14.50 -0.76 -21.52
C TYR A 149 15.46 -0.01 -22.45
N ASN A 150 15.20 1.27 -22.66
CA ASN A 150 16.14 2.15 -23.35
C ASN A 150 17.21 2.67 -22.39
N SER A 151 18.12 3.49 -22.89
CA SER A 151 19.20 4.07 -22.10
C SER A 151 18.74 5.03 -20.99
N ARG A 152 17.49 5.53 -21.09
CA ARG A 152 16.85 6.36 -20.04
C ARG A 152 16.06 5.54 -19.01
N ARG A 153 16.16 4.21 -19.06
CA ARG A 153 15.46 3.27 -18.17
C ARG A 153 13.94 3.26 -18.33
N GLN A 154 13.45 3.70 -19.50
CA GLN A 154 12.03 3.62 -19.84
C GLN A 154 11.77 2.25 -20.49
N GLN A 155 10.68 1.58 -20.11
CA GLN A 155 10.32 0.25 -20.62
C GLN A 155 9.87 0.36 -22.08
N THR A 156 10.65 -0.19 -23.01
CA THR A 156 10.37 -0.10 -24.44
C THR A 156 9.64 -1.31 -25.01
N ARG A 157 9.71 -2.46 -24.32
CA ARG A 157 9.10 -3.68 -24.86
C ARG A 157 8.70 -4.61 -23.72
N VAL A 158 7.53 -5.22 -23.86
CA VAL A 158 7.09 -6.36 -23.05
C VAL A 158 6.74 -7.48 -24.04
N GLU A 159 7.30 -8.64 -23.83
CA GLU A 159 7.05 -9.83 -24.68
C GLU A 159 6.63 -11.00 -23.80
N THR A 160 5.55 -11.70 -24.20
CA THR A 160 5.08 -12.89 -23.49
C THR A 160 5.63 -14.16 -24.15
N GLU A 161 5.67 -15.24 -23.39
CA GLU A 161 6.06 -16.57 -23.90
C GLU A 161 5.23 -17.00 -25.11
N THR A 162 3.98 -16.54 -25.22
CA THR A 162 3.09 -16.84 -26.35
C THR A 162 3.36 -15.99 -27.59
N GLY A 163 4.34 -15.08 -27.51
CA GLY A 163 4.73 -14.23 -28.61
C GLY A 163 3.95 -12.93 -28.76
N ASN A 164 3.07 -12.61 -27.78
CA ASN A 164 2.44 -11.29 -27.77
C ASN A 164 3.48 -10.24 -27.39
N VAL A 165 3.52 -9.14 -28.15
CA VAL A 165 4.49 -8.07 -27.96
C VAL A 165 3.76 -6.74 -27.80
N GLN A 166 4.12 -6.00 -26.75
CA GLN A 166 3.75 -4.60 -26.56
C GLN A 166 5.02 -3.76 -26.72
N GLU A 167 4.99 -2.75 -27.57
CA GLU A 167 6.07 -1.79 -27.73
C GLU A 167 5.62 -0.43 -27.19
N ASN A 168 6.48 0.23 -26.46
CA ASN A 168 6.23 1.55 -25.87
C ASN A 168 7.20 2.57 -26.48
N ARG A 169 6.70 3.69 -26.93
CA ARG A 169 7.50 4.79 -27.47
C ARG A 169 7.35 6.03 -26.60
N TYR A 170 8.42 6.81 -26.56
CA TYR A 170 8.51 7.97 -25.68
C TYR A 170 8.99 9.18 -26.47
N ASP A 171 8.44 10.33 -26.18
CA ASP A 171 8.90 11.59 -26.77
C ASP A 171 10.17 12.09 -26.06
N ALA A 172 10.66 13.26 -26.48
CA ALA A 172 11.88 13.85 -25.95
C ALA A 172 11.74 14.22 -24.44
N GLU A 173 10.53 14.51 -23.99
CA GLU A 173 10.18 14.82 -22.60
C GLU A 173 10.00 13.56 -21.74
N GLY A 174 9.95 12.37 -22.38
CA GLY A 174 9.79 11.09 -21.70
C GLY A 174 8.33 10.66 -21.48
N LEU A 175 7.38 11.31 -22.14
CA LEU A 175 5.96 10.92 -22.09
C LEU A 175 5.70 9.78 -23.06
N ARG A 176 5.05 8.70 -22.59
CA ARG A 176 4.69 7.56 -23.44
C ARG A 176 3.52 7.95 -24.36
N PHE A 177 3.62 7.64 -25.67
CA PHE A 177 2.58 7.93 -26.65
C PHE A 177 2.11 6.70 -27.46
N GLU A 178 2.70 5.54 -27.26
CA GLU A 178 2.27 4.22 -27.81
C GLU A 178 2.54 3.13 -26.78
#